data_74cdb766f8e15c0d0764ceb0184bcd9a
#
_entry.id   74cdb766f8e15c0d0764ceb0184bcd9a
#
_cell.length_a   1.000
_cell.length_b   1.000
_cell.length_c   1.000
_cell.angle_alpha   90.00
_cell.angle_beta   90.00
_cell.angle_gamma   90.00
#
_symmetry.space_group_name_H-M   'P 1'
#
loop_
_entity.id
_entity.type
_entity.pdbx_description
1 polymer ?
#
loop_
_entity_poly.entity_id
_entity_poly.type
_entity_poly.pdbx_seq_one_letter_code
_entity_poly.pdbx_strand_id
1 'polypeptide(L)'
;MARRLLSLLVALSLQVAGSVVSASTSAARTPPTPRNLPSRIEALADYVAQTSCDPRTKPGSAALGKLLVSTYHGTSWASAYACATDGTVSEHYEGRAVDWMASVRNRTQAAQAHSFLTWLFKTDAAGHRFANARRLGVMYIVFNNRIWGGWDGSWHPHSNCATHPEKSADSNCHRNHMHISLSWEGAMKRTSFWTGKVAAPDYGPCRARDLNWAAPYKKANPHRCPDYRQVHAPAGASATLRALVTYSGAVVRYGSSGPAVAAVQRAVGVSASGSFLGKTRAAVRSWQKRHHLAVTGVVNATTWRALLRAFGHAKKTAPPTTKKTAPGKVPNVHLAYGSTGARLVAVQRRLKVQPVSGWFGPVTRAAVARFQRAHHLRPTGAVGGRTWLALGFH
;
A
#
# COMPACT_ATOMS: atom_id res chain seq x y z
N MET A 1 -36.18 -16.68 -91.19
CA MET A 1 -35.72 -15.34 -90.95
C MET A 1 -36.15 -14.99 -89.49
N ALA A 2 -35.29 -15.04 -88.51
CA ALA A 2 -35.57 -14.77 -87.10
C ALA A 2 -34.68 -13.64 -86.63
N ARG A 3 -35.25 -12.50 -86.30
CA ARG A 3 -34.57 -11.36 -85.70
C ARG A 3 -34.47 -11.56 -84.16
N ARG A 4 -33.29 -11.62 -83.66
CA ARG A 4 -33.03 -11.58 -82.21
C ARG A 4 -32.95 -10.13 -81.77
N LEU A 5 -33.80 -9.76 -80.83
CA LEU A 5 -33.76 -8.51 -80.08
C LEU A 5 -32.81 -8.69 -78.88
N LEU A 6 -31.78 -7.84 -78.80
CA LEU A 6 -30.83 -7.79 -77.70
C LEU A 6 -31.30 -6.73 -76.71
N SER A 7 -31.75 -7.14 -75.54
CA SER A 7 -32.12 -6.22 -74.45
C SER A 7 -30.90 -5.86 -73.61
N LEU A 8 -30.47 -4.62 -73.63
CA LEU A 8 -29.43 -4.05 -72.74
C LEU A 8 -30.03 -3.75 -71.36
N LEU A 9 -29.62 -4.47 -70.36
CA LEU A 9 -29.88 -4.12 -68.95
C LEU A 9 -28.72 -3.25 -68.47
N VAL A 10 -29.02 -1.94 -68.23
CA VAL A 10 -28.10 -1.02 -67.52
C VAL A 10 -28.29 -1.21 -66.03
N ALA A 11 -27.35 -1.82 -65.38
CA ALA A 11 -27.31 -1.92 -63.94
C ALA A 11 -26.70 -0.61 -63.34
N LEU A 12 -27.53 0.17 -62.69
CA LEU A 12 -27.13 1.38 -61.97
C LEU A 12 -26.65 0.96 -60.58
N SER A 13 -25.31 0.88 -60.43
CA SER A 13 -24.70 0.61 -59.11
C SER A 13 -24.66 1.92 -58.29
N LEU A 14 -25.50 2.02 -57.27
CA LEU A 14 -25.46 3.06 -56.25
C LEU A 14 -24.26 2.76 -55.33
N GLN A 15 -23.15 3.45 -55.49
CA GLN A 15 -22.07 3.45 -54.52
C GLN A 15 -22.44 4.38 -53.34
N VAL A 16 -22.88 3.80 -52.21
CA VAL A 16 -22.98 4.49 -50.94
C VAL A 16 -21.56 4.63 -50.39
N ALA A 17 -20.96 5.81 -50.56
CA ALA A 17 -19.71 6.16 -49.88
C ALA A 17 -20.01 6.31 -48.38
N GLY A 18 -19.88 5.22 -47.66
CA GLY A 18 -19.86 5.25 -46.19
C GLY A 18 -18.59 5.94 -45.70
N SER A 19 -18.73 7.20 -45.30
CA SER A 19 -17.68 7.89 -44.57
C SER A 19 -17.44 7.15 -43.24
N VAL A 20 -16.42 6.30 -43.19
CA VAL A 20 -15.91 5.73 -41.95
C VAL A 20 -15.26 6.90 -41.21
N VAL A 21 -16.00 7.52 -40.30
CA VAL A 21 -15.44 8.42 -39.32
C VAL A 21 -14.55 7.55 -38.40
N SER A 22 -13.29 7.45 -38.74
CA SER A 22 -12.28 6.91 -37.86
C SER A 22 -12.21 7.84 -36.64
N ALA A 23 -12.91 7.48 -35.58
CA ALA A 23 -12.72 8.09 -34.29
C ALA A 23 -11.28 7.80 -33.88
N SER A 24 -10.39 8.75 -34.17
CA SER A 24 -9.04 8.76 -33.65
C SER A 24 -9.18 8.73 -32.12
N THR A 25 -9.00 7.56 -31.52
CA THR A 25 -8.82 7.45 -30.07
C THR A 25 -7.51 8.16 -29.78
N SER A 26 -7.60 9.46 -29.51
CA SER A 26 -6.50 10.24 -28.97
C SER A 26 -6.01 9.44 -27.76
N ALA A 27 -4.80 8.85 -27.88
CA ALA A 27 -4.19 8.13 -26.78
C ALA A 27 -4.23 9.06 -25.56
N ALA A 28 -4.91 8.60 -24.50
CA ALA A 28 -5.10 9.42 -23.31
C ALA A 28 -3.71 9.85 -22.81
N ARG A 29 -3.51 11.15 -22.65
CA ARG A 29 -2.23 11.73 -22.21
C ARG A 29 -1.77 11.02 -20.93
N THR A 30 -0.46 10.83 -20.79
CA THR A 30 0.15 10.34 -19.55
C THR A 30 1.05 11.40 -18.95
N PRO A 31 1.24 11.44 -17.63
CA PRO A 31 2.17 12.35 -17.02
C PRO A 31 3.58 12.16 -17.58
N PRO A 32 4.36 13.24 -17.77
CA PRO A 32 5.75 13.13 -18.20
C PRO A 32 6.56 12.36 -17.15
N THR A 33 7.32 11.37 -17.61
CA THR A 33 8.26 10.63 -16.77
C THR A 33 9.63 11.30 -16.88
N PRO A 34 10.33 11.63 -15.77
CA PRO A 34 11.66 12.22 -15.83
C PRO A 34 12.65 11.34 -16.59
N ARG A 35 13.53 11.97 -17.38
CA ARG A 35 14.51 11.23 -18.23
C ARG A 35 15.66 10.62 -17.42
N ASN A 36 16.12 11.32 -16.38
CA ASN A 36 17.32 10.95 -15.60
C ASN A 36 16.95 10.16 -14.34
N LEU A 37 16.18 9.07 -14.50
CA LEU A 37 15.82 8.22 -13.39
C LEU A 37 16.95 7.21 -13.12
N PRO A 38 17.31 6.96 -11.85
CA PRO A 38 18.31 5.98 -11.49
C PRO A 38 17.84 4.56 -11.82
N SER A 39 18.78 3.66 -12.07
CA SER A 39 18.49 2.24 -12.31
C SER A 39 17.90 1.55 -11.07
N ARG A 40 18.31 1.95 -9.86
CA ARG A 40 17.65 1.54 -8.62
C ARG A 40 16.38 2.36 -8.41
N ILE A 41 15.45 1.83 -7.63
CA ILE A 41 14.14 2.40 -7.42
C ILE A 41 13.75 2.27 -5.93
N GLU A 42 12.88 3.13 -5.45
CA GLU A 42 12.27 3.03 -4.13
C GLU A 42 11.58 1.67 -3.94
N ALA A 43 11.51 1.18 -2.71
CA ALA A 43 10.63 0.05 -2.37
C ALA A 43 9.17 0.42 -2.61
N LEU A 44 8.30 -0.57 -2.75
CA LEU A 44 6.87 -0.35 -2.59
C LEU A 44 6.62 0.19 -1.19
N ALA A 45 5.92 1.32 -1.10
CA ALA A 45 5.66 1.95 0.18
C ALA A 45 4.73 1.08 1.04
N ASP A 46 5.12 0.86 2.29
CA ASP A 46 4.25 0.29 3.31
C ASP A 46 3.28 1.33 3.83
N TYR A 47 2.19 0.87 4.44
CA TYR A 47 1.27 1.78 5.08
C TYR A 47 1.90 2.43 6.33
N VAL A 48 2.00 3.73 6.32
CA VAL A 48 2.41 4.56 7.46
C VAL A 48 1.23 5.41 7.88
N ALA A 49 0.60 5.03 8.99
CA ALA A 49 -0.57 5.73 9.51
C ALA A 49 -0.25 7.18 9.87
N GLN A 50 -1.29 8.01 9.88
CA GLN A 50 -1.24 9.34 10.48
C GLN A 50 -0.83 9.25 11.96
N THR A 51 0.15 10.04 12.34
CA THR A 51 0.66 10.12 13.73
C THR A 51 0.55 11.53 14.32
N SER A 52 0.33 12.53 13.49
CA SER A 52 0.28 13.94 13.91
C SER A 52 -0.84 14.69 13.20
N CYS A 53 -1.19 15.84 13.73
CA CYS A 53 -2.05 16.80 13.07
C CYS A 53 -1.20 17.95 12.53
N ASP A 54 -0.97 17.97 11.23
CA ASP A 54 -0.29 19.06 10.52
C ASP A 54 -0.91 19.21 9.12
N PRO A 55 -2.11 19.82 9.02
CA PRO A 55 -2.89 19.90 7.79
C PRO A 55 -2.34 20.95 6.80
N ARG A 56 -1.03 20.95 6.62
CA ARG A 56 -0.36 21.74 5.59
C ARG A 56 0.06 20.83 4.45
N THR A 57 -0.43 21.12 3.24
CA THR A 57 -0.07 20.37 2.04
C THR A 57 1.45 20.22 1.91
N LYS A 58 1.94 19.01 1.83
CA LYS A 58 3.37 18.73 1.69
C LYS A 58 3.83 18.97 0.25
N PRO A 59 5.13 19.31 0.05
CA PRO A 59 5.64 19.69 -1.27
C PRO A 59 5.41 18.65 -2.37
N GLY A 60 5.53 17.36 -2.05
CA GLY A 60 5.31 16.27 -3.00
C GLY A 60 3.83 16.06 -3.30
N SER A 61 2.95 16.22 -2.30
CA SER A 61 1.51 16.19 -2.51
C SER A 61 1.06 17.33 -3.45
N ALA A 62 1.56 18.54 -3.22
CA ALA A 62 1.30 19.69 -4.10
C ALA A 62 1.85 19.46 -5.52
N ALA A 63 3.06 18.91 -5.64
CA ALA A 63 3.67 18.61 -6.92
C ALA A 63 2.89 17.53 -7.69
N LEU A 64 2.41 16.50 -7.01
CA LEU A 64 1.56 15.46 -7.62
C LEU A 64 0.22 16.03 -8.07
N GLY A 65 -0.46 16.82 -7.23
CA GLY A 65 -1.71 17.47 -7.61
C GLY A 65 -1.57 18.34 -8.85
N LYS A 66 -0.50 19.17 -8.90
CA LYS A 66 -0.18 19.99 -10.09
C LYS A 66 0.13 19.14 -11.33
N LEU A 67 0.88 18.05 -11.18
CA LEU A 67 1.19 17.12 -12.27
C LEU A 67 -0.09 16.52 -12.86
N LEU A 68 -1.03 16.13 -12.02
CA LEU A 68 -2.30 15.55 -12.44
C LEU A 68 -3.14 16.54 -13.25
N VAL A 69 -3.36 17.74 -12.74
CA VAL A 69 -4.22 18.73 -13.43
C VAL A 69 -3.55 19.35 -14.65
N SER A 70 -2.22 19.42 -14.70
CA SER A 70 -1.51 19.86 -15.92
C SER A 70 -1.53 18.80 -17.03
N THR A 71 -1.64 17.53 -16.67
CA THR A 71 -1.76 16.43 -17.64
C THR A 71 -3.21 16.18 -18.06
N TYR A 72 -4.13 16.27 -17.12
CA TYR A 72 -5.53 15.91 -17.27
C TYR A 72 -6.44 17.10 -17.08
N HIS A 73 -6.65 17.85 -18.17
CA HIS A 73 -7.45 19.07 -18.14
C HIS A 73 -8.92 18.79 -17.73
N GLY A 74 -9.57 19.80 -17.15
CA GLY A 74 -10.94 19.70 -16.67
C GLY A 74 -11.08 18.95 -15.34
N THR A 75 -9.97 18.77 -14.63
CA THR A 75 -9.93 18.19 -13.28
C THR A 75 -9.35 19.19 -12.27
N SER A 76 -9.54 18.91 -10.99
CA SER A 76 -8.98 19.70 -9.88
C SER A 76 -8.42 18.76 -8.81
N TRP A 77 -7.81 19.32 -7.77
CA TRP A 77 -7.28 18.53 -6.67
C TRP A 77 -7.36 19.28 -5.34
N ALA A 78 -7.40 18.50 -4.25
CA ALA A 78 -7.27 18.96 -2.87
C ALA A 78 -6.23 18.09 -2.14
N SER A 79 -5.74 18.55 -0.99
CA SER A 79 -4.75 17.78 -0.23
C SER A 79 -4.99 17.84 1.27
N ALA A 80 -4.70 18.97 1.92
CA ALA A 80 -4.80 19.07 3.36
C ALA A 80 -6.23 19.37 3.81
N TYR A 81 -6.71 18.63 4.80
CA TYR A 81 -7.99 18.87 5.49
C TYR A 81 -7.76 19.11 6.97
N ALA A 82 -8.67 19.84 7.60
CA ALA A 82 -8.65 20.03 9.06
C ALA A 82 -8.72 18.66 9.77
N CYS A 83 -7.96 18.54 10.85
CA CYS A 83 -7.92 17.29 11.61
C CYS A 83 -9.27 17.01 12.26
N ALA A 84 -9.71 15.76 12.14
CA ALA A 84 -10.95 15.33 12.78
C ALA A 84 -10.80 15.26 14.32
N THR A 85 -11.86 15.63 15.00
CA THR A 85 -11.96 15.56 16.48
C THR A 85 -12.57 14.26 16.98
N ASP A 86 -13.12 13.43 16.07
CA ASP A 86 -13.82 12.18 16.37
C ASP A 86 -12.89 10.94 16.39
N GLY A 87 -11.59 11.15 16.25
CA GLY A 87 -10.59 10.08 16.18
C GLY A 87 -10.46 9.41 14.80
N THR A 88 -11.10 9.97 13.77
CA THR A 88 -10.83 9.58 12.38
C THR A 88 -9.38 9.89 12.03
N VAL A 89 -8.72 8.97 11.32
CA VAL A 89 -7.34 9.13 10.86
C VAL A 89 -7.32 9.25 9.35
N SER A 90 -6.49 10.16 8.84
CA SER A 90 -6.31 10.36 7.41
C SER A 90 -4.97 11.04 7.14
N GLU A 91 -4.31 10.65 6.07
CA GLU A 91 -3.06 11.30 5.63
C GLU A 91 -3.30 12.74 5.14
N HIS A 92 -4.55 13.13 4.86
CA HIS A 92 -4.92 14.52 4.65
C HIS A 92 -4.62 15.41 5.86
N TYR A 93 -4.76 14.87 7.08
CA TYR A 93 -4.47 15.60 8.33
C TYR A 93 -2.96 15.82 8.55
N GLU A 94 -2.13 15.20 7.73
CA GLU A 94 -0.69 15.43 7.66
C GLU A 94 -0.27 16.05 6.32
N GLY A 95 -1.22 16.41 5.44
CA GLY A 95 -0.97 16.95 4.10
C GLY A 95 -0.25 15.98 3.17
N ARG A 96 -0.31 14.66 3.44
CA ARG A 96 0.35 13.59 2.67
C ARG A 96 -0.58 12.90 1.67
N ALA A 97 -1.82 13.31 1.55
CA ALA A 97 -2.75 12.76 0.57
C ALA A 97 -3.14 13.80 -0.48
N VAL A 98 -3.59 13.32 -1.61
CA VAL A 98 -4.14 14.10 -2.72
C VAL A 98 -5.46 13.48 -3.12
N ASP A 99 -6.53 14.26 -3.07
CA ASP A 99 -7.79 13.92 -3.73
C ASP A 99 -7.79 14.57 -5.12
N TRP A 100 -7.68 13.75 -6.13
CA TRP A 100 -7.79 14.19 -7.51
C TRP A 100 -9.23 14.02 -7.99
N MET A 101 -9.89 15.13 -8.31
CA MET A 101 -11.30 15.17 -8.73
C MET A 101 -11.47 14.60 -10.14
N ALA A 102 -11.43 13.26 -10.23
CA ALA A 102 -11.64 12.47 -11.43
C ALA A 102 -12.78 11.48 -11.18
N SER A 103 -13.98 11.81 -11.69
CA SER A 103 -15.19 11.02 -11.45
C SER A 103 -15.31 9.86 -12.44
N VAL A 104 -15.64 8.68 -11.96
CA VAL A 104 -16.00 7.53 -12.82
C VAL A 104 -17.32 7.73 -13.55
N ARG A 105 -18.15 8.66 -13.09
CA ARG A 105 -19.43 8.99 -13.74
C ARG A 105 -19.27 9.98 -14.90
N ASN A 106 -18.11 10.62 -15.04
CA ASN A 106 -17.73 11.40 -16.19
C ASN A 106 -16.81 10.58 -17.10
N ARG A 107 -17.27 10.29 -18.32
CA ARG A 107 -16.55 9.41 -19.25
C ARG A 107 -15.13 9.87 -19.54
N THR A 108 -14.90 11.16 -19.72
CA THR A 108 -13.57 11.72 -19.97
C THR A 108 -12.66 11.55 -18.74
N GLN A 109 -13.16 11.91 -17.56
CA GLN A 109 -12.37 11.79 -16.32
C GLN A 109 -12.11 10.33 -15.95
N ALA A 110 -13.03 9.43 -16.21
CA ALA A 110 -12.83 7.98 -16.04
C ALA A 110 -11.71 7.46 -16.95
N ALA A 111 -11.67 7.89 -18.22
CA ALA A 111 -10.59 7.56 -19.15
C ALA A 111 -9.25 8.15 -18.72
N GLN A 112 -9.24 9.38 -18.21
CA GLN A 112 -8.05 10.02 -17.64
C GLN A 112 -7.53 9.26 -16.41
N ALA A 113 -8.42 8.86 -15.50
CA ALA A 113 -8.05 8.07 -14.33
C ALA A 113 -7.47 6.71 -14.72
N HIS A 114 -8.03 6.03 -15.71
CA HIS A 114 -7.50 4.79 -16.23
C HIS A 114 -6.10 4.96 -16.84
N SER A 115 -5.90 6.02 -17.65
CA SER A 115 -4.61 6.37 -18.23
C SER A 115 -3.54 6.63 -17.15
N PHE A 116 -3.89 7.38 -16.11
CA PHE A 116 -3.01 7.63 -14.97
C PHE A 116 -2.62 6.33 -14.25
N LEU A 117 -3.58 5.46 -13.92
CA LEU A 117 -3.32 4.19 -13.25
C LEU A 117 -2.44 3.26 -14.12
N THR A 118 -2.68 3.21 -15.43
CA THR A 118 -1.85 2.45 -16.37
C THR A 118 -0.40 2.95 -16.37
N TRP A 119 -0.21 4.25 -16.46
CA TRP A 119 1.11 4.88 -16.37
C TRP A 119 1.77 4.66 -15.01
N LEU A 120 1.00 4.81 -13.93
CA LEU A 120 1.50 4.71 -12.57
C LEU A 120 2.02 3.30 -12.25
N PHE A 121 1.32 2.28 -12.73
CA PHE A 121 1.61 0.87 -12.45
C PHE A 121 2.46 0.18 -13.50
N LYS A 122 2.88 0.90 -14.53
CA LYS A 122 3.74 0.36 -15.59
C LYS A 122 5.00 -0.27 -14.98
N THR A 123 5.40 -1.40 -15.52
CA THR A 123 6.72 -1.99 -15.29
C THR A 123 7.75 -1.24 -16.14
N ASP A 124 8.86 -0.80 -15.54
CA ASP A 124 9.92 -0.12 -16.27
C ASP A 124 10.82 -1.12 -17.03
N ALA A 125 11.73 -0.59 -17.86
CA ALA A 125 12.65 -1.41 -18.66
C ALA A 125 13.58 -2.32 -17.81
N ALA A 126 13.81 -1.96 -16.55
CA ALA A 126 14.59 -2.76 -15.61
C ALA A 126 13.76 -3.87 -14.91
N GLY A 127 12.47 -4.02 -15.27
CA GLY A 127 11.59 -5.04 -14.72
C GLY A 127 10.96 -4.66 -13.37
N HIS A 128 11.04 -3.41 -12.96
CA HIS A 128 10.44 -2.95 -11.71
C HIS A 128 8.93 -2.72 -11.92
N ARG A 129 8.12 -3.58 -11.31
CA ARG A 129 6.66 -3.38 -11.29
C ARG A 129 6.29 -2.14 -10.49
N PHE A 130 5.19 -1.49 -10.89
CA PHE A 130 4.66 -0.28 -10.26
C PHE A 130 5.68 0.87 -10.23
N ALA A 131 6.48 1.01 -11.30
CA ALA A 131 7.66 1.86 -11.27
C ALA A 131 7.36 3.31 -10.89
N ASN A 132 6.35 3.93 -11.49
CA ASN A 132 6.03 5.33 -11.18
C ASN A 132 5.36 5.47 -9.81
N ALA A 133 4.56 4.51 -9.36
CA ALA A 133 4.01 4.52 -8.01
C ALA A 133 5.12 4.48 -6.95
N ARG A 134 6.13 3.64 -7.15
CA ARG A 134 7.30 3.55 -6.27
C ARG A 134 8.11 4.84 -6.28
N ARG A 135 8.40 5.37 -7.48
CA ARG A 135 9.18 6.61 -7.66
C ARG A 135 8.46 7.86 -7.14
N LEU A 136 7.15 7.86 -7.10
CA LEU A 136 6.34 8.92 -6.48
C LEU A 136 6.15 8.71 -4.97
N GLY A 137 6.43 7.52 -4.45
CA GLY A 137 6.16 7.15 -3.06
C GLY A 137 4.67 6.97 -2.76
N VAL A 138 3.90 6.45 -3.72
CA VAL A 138 2.48 6.15 -3.52
C VAL A 138 2.34 4.99 -2.55
N MET A 139 1.66 5.23 -1.45
CA MET A 139 1.42 4.28 -0.38
C MET A 139 0.14 3.48 -0.63
N TYR A 140 -0.94 4.15 -0.98
CA TYR A 140 -2.17 3.52 -1.44
C TYR A 140 -3.01 4.49 -2.29
N ILE A 141 -3.96 3.91 -3.01
CA ILE A 141 -4.96 4.64 -3.80
C ILE A 141 -6.33 4.09 -3.44
N VAL A 142 -7.30 4.96 -3.22
CA VAL A 142 -8.70 4.57 -3.17
C VAL A 142 -9.41 5.17 -4.36
N PHE A 143 -10.03 4.32 -5.18
CA PHE A 143 -10.75 4.77 -6.37
C PHE A 143 -11.78 3.71 -6.80
N ASN A 144 -12.93 4.16 -7.22
CA ASN A 144 -14.01 3.33 -7.77
C ASN A 144 -14.28 2.06 -6.94
N ASN A 145 -14.68 2.24 -5.69
CA ASN A 145 -15.02 1.16 -4.75
C ASN A 145 -13.86 0.25 -4.33
N ARG A 146 -12.63 0.56 -4.70
CA ARG A 146 -11.47 -0.30 -4.45
C ARG A 146 -10.31 0.47 -3.84
N ILE A 147 -9.46 -0.23 -3.10
CA ILE A 147 -8.19 0.27 -2.58
C ILE A 147 -7.05 -0.56 -3.14
N TRP A 148 -6.07 0.11 -3.76
CA TRP A 148 -4.78 -0.49 -4.09
C TRP A 148 -3.78 -0.13 -3.01
N GLY A 149 -3.03 -1.12 -2.53
CA GLY A 149 -2.02 -0.92 -1.50
C GLY A 149 -0.61 -1.25 -1.96
N GLY A 150 0.34 -0.34 -1.71
CA GLY A 150 1.77 -0.60 -1.89
C GLY A 150 2.27 -1.78 -1.03
N TRP A 151 1.61 -2.08 0.09
CA TRP A 151 1.97 -3.17 1.01
C TRP A 151 1.88 -4.57 0.39
N ASP A 152 1.08 -4.78 -0.66
CA ASP A 152 0.97 -6.05 -1.38
C ASP A 152 0.91 -5.90 -2.91
N GLY A 153 0.80 -4.68 -3.40
CA GLY A 153 0.71 -4.36 -4.83
C GLY A 153 -0.59 -4.85 -5.47
N SER A 154 -1.69 -4.91 -4.72
CA SER A 154 -2.96 -5.49 -5.17
C SER A 154 -4.15 -4.59 -4.86
N TRP A 155 -5.22 -4.75 -5.65
CA TRP A 155 -6.49 -4.10 -5.44
C TRP A 155 -7.40 -4.94 -4.53
N HIS A 156 -8.02 -4.30 -3.54
CA HIS A 156 -8.99 -4.89 -2.62
C HIS A 156 -10.30 -4.12 -2.66
N PRO A 157 -11.43 -4.73 -2.27
CA PRO A 157 -12.67 -4.00 -2.05
C PRO A 157 -12.48 -2.91 -0.98
N HIS A 158 -13.03 -1.72 -1.25
CA HIS A 158 -13.04 -0.62 -0.27
C HIS A 158 -14.38 -0.58 0.46
N SER A 159 -14.34 -0.76 1.79
CA SER A 159 -15.54 -0.74 2.64
C SER A 159 -16.66 -1.67 2.13
N ASN A 160 -17.90 -1.23 2.23
CA ASN A 160 -19.11 -1.89 1.71
C ASN A 160 -19.61 -1.26 0.38
N CYS A 161 -18.71 -0.64 -0.36
CA CYS A 161 -19.08 0.15 -1.55
C CYS A 161 -19.74 -0.66 -2.67
N ALA A 162 -19.54 -1.98 -2.70
CA ALA A 162 -20.23 -2.85 -3.67
C ALA A 162 -21.76 -2.88 -3.48
N THR A 163 -22.26 -2.63 -2.27
CA THR A 163 -23.69 -2.61 -1.91
C THR A 163 -24.29 -1.21 -1.87
N HIS A 164 -23.51 -0.18 -2.21
CA HIS A 164 -23.91 1.24 -2.19
C HIS A 164 -23.67 1.91 -3.54
N PRO A 165 -24.45 1.59 -4.59
CA PRO A 165 -24.29 2.15 -5.93
C PRO A 165 -24.77 3.59 -6.07
N GLU A 166 -25.55 4.11 -5.12
CA GLU A 166 -26.17 5.43 -5.13
C GLU A 166 -25.14 6.57 -5.17
N LYS A 167 -25.52 7.71 -5.79
CA LYS A 167 -24.65 8.88 -5.92
C LYS A 167 -24.26 9.50 -4.56
N SER A 168 -25.11 9.39 -3.56
CA SER A 168 -24.82 9.88 -2.20
C SER A 168 -23.63 9.17 -1.56
N ALA A 169 -23.33 7.95 -1.96
CA ALA A 169 -22.15 7.19 -1.51
C ALA A 169 -20.88 7.47 -2.33
N ASP A 170 -20.93 8.28 -3.40
CA ASP A 170 -19.79 8.47 -4.31
C ASP A 170 -18.54 9.00 -3.62
N SER A 171 -18.72 9.90 -2.66
CA SER A 171 -17.58 10.45 -1.92
C SER A 171 -16.90 9.38 -1.03
N ASN A 172 -17.69 8.63 -0.27
CA ASN A 172 -17.17 7.57 0.59
C ASN A 172 -16.59 6.40 -0.20
N CYS A 173 -17.13 6.17 -1.40
CA CYS A 173 -16.73 5.08 -2.28
C CYS A 173 -15.73 5.51 -3.37
N HIS A 174 -15.26 6.77 -3.30
CA HIS A 174 -14.24 7.31 -4.20
C HIS A 174 -14.60 7.10 -5.68
N ARG A 175 -15.85 7.42 -6.03
CA ARG A 175 -16.34 7.42 -7.40
C ARG A 175 -16.33 8.81 -8.04
N ASN A 176 -16.32 9.88 -7.24
CA ASN A 176 -16.23 11.27 -7.68
C ASN A 176 -14.80 11.83 -7.63
N HIS A 177 -13.87 11.12 -7.01
CA HIS A 177 -12.45 11.48 -6.94
C HIS A 177 -11.57 10.23 -6.74
N MET A 178 -10.28 10.39 -7.02
CA MET A 178 -9.24 9.42 -6.68
C MET A 178 -8.44 9.94 -5.50
N HIS A 179 -8.48 9.21 -4.38
CA HIS A 179 -7.64 9.47 -3.22
C HIS A 179 -6.28 8.80 -3.39
N ILE A 180 -5.20 9.56 -3.23
CA ILE A 180 -3.82 9.08 -3.37
C ILE A 180 -3.05 9.46 -2.12
N SER A 181 -2.67 8.48 -1.29
CA SER A 181 -1.83 8.69 -0.12
C SER A 181 -0.36 8.41 -0.41
N LEU A 182 0.51 9.28 0.09
CA LEU A 182 1.95 9.23 -0.11
C LEU A 182 2.68 8.82 1.18
N SER A 183 3.76 8.07 1.02
CA SER A 183 4.76 7.91 2.06
C SER A 183 5.41 9.27 2.41
N TRP A 184 6.11 9.34 3.53
CA TRP A 184 6.74 10.61 3.92
C TRP A 184 7.77 11.12 2.91
N GLU A 185 8.61 10.23 2.36
CA GLU A 185 9.56 10.61 1.33
C GLU A 185 8.88 11.09 0.05
N GLY A 186 7.76 10.47 -0.33
CA GLY A 186 6.92 10.89 -1.46
C GLY A 186 6.29 12.26 -1.21
N ALA A 187 5.61 12.42 -0.07
CA ALA A 187 4.95 13.65 0.33
C ALA A 187 5.93 14.83 0.48
N MET A 188 7.16 14.55 0.91
CA MET A 188 8.21 15.57 1.04
C MET A 188 8.99 15.83 -0.25
N LYS A 189 8.57 15.26 -1.38
CA LYS A 189 9.20 15.47 -2.72
C LYS A 189 10.66 15.01 -2.76
N ARG A 190 11.02 13.95 -2.02
CA ARG A 190 12.42 13.46 -1.92
C ARG A 190 12.71 12.25 -2.79
N THR A 191 11.69 11.61 -3.36
CA THR A 191 11.80 10.40 -4.17
C THR A 191 12.47 10.64 -5.52
N SER A 192 12.90 9.57 -6.16
CA SER A 192 13.65 9.62 -7.42
C SER A 192 12.87 10.27 -8.56
N PHE A 193 11.55 10.23 -8.54
CA PHE A 193 10.73 10.94 -9.53
C PHE A 193 11.03 12.44 -9.57
N TRP A 194 11.26 13.03 -8.41
CA TRP A 194 11.47 14.47 -8.27
C TRP A 194 12.93 14.88 -8.23
N THR A 195 13.81 14.00 -7.73
CA THR A 195 15.19 14.36 -7.40
C THR A 195 16.24 13.66 -8.26
N GLY A 196 15.84 12.63 -9.03
CA GLY A 196 16.77 11.74 -9.70
C GLY A 196 17.56 10.81 -8.74
N LYS A 197 17.26 10.82 -7.44
CA LYS A 197 17.96 10.01 -6.42
C LYS A 197 16.95 9.18 -5.64
N VAL A 198 17.27 7.89 -5.44
CA VAL A 198 16.42 7.00 -4.63
C VAL A 198 16.39 7.49 -3.19
N ALA A 199 15.20 7.76 -2.69
CA ALA A 199 15.00 8.18 -1.31
C ALA A 199 15.23 7.02 -0.33
N ALA A 200 15.82 7.34 0.83
CA ALA A 200 15.72 6.45 1.98
C ALA A 200 14.29 6.48 2.54
N PRO A 201 13.77 5.35 3.05
CA PRO A 201 12.47 5.32 3.72
C PRO A 201 12.41 6.31 4.88
N ASP A 202 11.30 7.03 4.98
CA ASP A 202 11.02 8.00 6.03
C ASP A 202 9.70 7.60 6.71
N TYR A 203 9.72 7.45 8.00
CA TYR A 203 8.56 7.05 8.80
C TYR A 203 7.93 8.22 9.55
N GLY A 204 8.28 9.44 9.14
CA GLY A 204 7.74 10.66 9.70
C GLY A 204 8.19 10.91 11.14
N PRO A 205 7.36 11.60 11.93
CA PRO A 205 7.71 12.02 13.29
C PRO A 205 8.03 10.89 14.26
N CYS A 206 7.43 9.71 14.04
CA CYS A 206 7.63 8.55 14.89
C CYS A 206 7.88 7.31 14.05
N ARG A 207 9.05 6.72 14.18
CA ARG A 207 9.30 5.42 13.57
C ARG A 207 8.64 4.30 14.38
N ALA A 208 8.25 3.22 13.73
CA ALA A 208 7.74 2.06 14.42
C ALA A 208 8.84 1.35 15.23
N ARG A 209 8.46 0.72 16.35
CA ARG A 209 9.38 0.10 17.30
C ARG A 209 10.31 -0.95 16.70
N ASP A 210 9.79 -1.73 15.76
CA ASP A 210 10.48 -2.83 15.10
C ASP A 210 11.24 -2.41 13.82
N LEU A 211 11.22 -1.13 13.49
CA LEU A 211 11.94 -0.57 12.34
C LEU A 211 13.33 -0.06 12.77
N ASN A 212 14.14 -0.95 13.30
CA ASN A 212 15.46 -0.67 13.85
C ASN A 212 16.42 0.01 12.84
N TRP A 213 16.21 -0.23 11.56
CA TRP A 213 16.97 0.32 10.45
C TRP A 213 16.47 1.71 9.97
N ALA A 214 15.29 2.13 10.39
CA ALA A 214 14.74 3.42 10.00
C ALA A 214 15.44 4.55 10.76
N ALA A 215 15.87 5.59 10.05
CA ALA A 215 16.46 6.76 10.66
C ALA A 215 15.46 7.46 11.60
N PRO A 216 15.89 8.00 12.74
CA PRO A 216 15.05 8.84 13.57
C PRO A 216 14.60 10.08 12.80
N TYR A 217 13.40 10.56 13.08
CA TYR A 217 12.94 11.83 12.52
C TYR A 217 13.75 12.99 13.09
N LYS A 218 14.30 13.84 12.22
CA LYS A 218 15.25 14.89 12.61
C LYS A 218 14.61 16.19 13.10
N LYS A 219 13.31 16.39 12.89
CA LYS A 219 12.61 17.60 13.33
C LYS A 219 11.92 17.36 14.67
N ALA A 220 11.87 18.40 15.51
CA ALA A 220 11.11 18.34 16.74
C ALA A 220 9.65 17.93 16.45
N ASN A 221 9.19 16.90 17.15
CA ASN A 221 7.82 16.44 17.07
C ASN A 221 7.06 17.00 18.28
N PRO A 222 5.95 17.76 18.08
CA PRO A 222 5.15 18.26 19.18
C PRO A 222 4.45 17.15 19.98
N HIS A 223 4.32 15.96 19.39
CA HIS A 223 3.76 14.80 20.06
C HIS A 223 4.88 13.86 20.50
N ARG A 224 4.82 13.44 21.76
CA ARG A 224 5.80 12.48 22.30
C ARG A 224 5.68 11.15 21.57
N CYS A 225 6.69 10.80 20.78
CA CYS A 225 6.79 9.46 20.20
C CYS A 225 7.06 8.42 21.28
N PRO A 226 6.55 7.19 21.14
CA PRO A 226 6.99 6.09 21.97
C PRO A 226 8.51 5.92 21.91
N ASP A 227 9.13 5.71 23.09
CA ASP A 227 10.57 5.45 23.16
C ASP A 227 10.86 4.03 22.67
N TYR A 228 11.59 3.92 21.56
CA TYR A 228 11.94 2.65 20.94
C TYR A 228 13.43 2.37 21.07
N ARG A 229 13.76 1.30 21.82
CA ARG A 229 15.14 0.81 21.90
C ARG A 229 15.52 0.07 20.63
N GLN A 230 16.72 0.34 20.12
CA GLN A 230 17.28 -0.44 19.03
C GLN A 230 17.69 -1.83 19.52
N VAL A 231 17.44 -2.84 18.68
CA VAL A 231 17.91 -4.20 18.92
C VAL A 231 19.27 -4.35 18.23
N HIS A 232 20.25 -4.91 18.93
CA HIS A 232 21.58 -5.15 18.41
C HIS A 232 21.84 -6.64 18.27
N ALA A 233 22.60 -7.02 17.26
CA ALA A 233 23.09 -8.38 17.13
C ALA A 233 24.10 -8.69 18.25
N PRO A 234 24.14 -9.92 18.79
CA PRO A 234 25.10 -10.30 19.81
C PRO A 234 26.56 -10.18 19.29
N ALA A 235 27.50 -10.02 20.21
CA ALA A 235 28.91 -10.05 19.87
C ALA A 235 29.25 -11.38 19.16
N GLY A 236 30.11 -11.34 18.15
CA GLY A 236 30.45 -12.51 17.34
C GLY A 236 29.37 -12.98 16.34
N ALA A 237 28.26 -12.28 16.22
CA ALA A 237 27.22 -12.62 15.24
C ALA A 237 27.78 -12.65 13.81
N SER A 238 27.29 -13.58 12.98
CA SER A 238 27.60 -13.63 11.56
C SER A 238 27.13 -12.36 10.83
N ALA A 239 27.73 -12.04 9.69
CA ALA A 239 27.32 -10.90 8.88
C ALA A 239 25.83 -10.99 8.47
N THR A 240 25.34 -12.21 8.18
CA THR A 240 23.94 -12.45 7.87
C THR A 240 23.05 -12.16 9.08
N LEU A 241 23.39 -12.66 10.27
CA LEU A 241 22.60 -12.39 11.48
C LEU A 241 22.58 -10.90 11.81
N ARG A 242 23.72 -10.21 11.73
CA ARG A 242 23.79 -8.75 11.93
C ARG A 242 22.85 -8.03 10.99
N ALA A 243 22.86 -8.37 9.71
CA ALA A 243 21.97 -7.76 8.72
C ALA A 243 20.49 -8.08 8.99
N LEU A 244 20.17 -9.33 9.37
CA LEU A 244 18.81 -9.70 9.74
C LEU A 244 18.30 -8.94 10.97
N VAL A 245 19.13 -8.79 12.00
CA VAL A 245 18.77 -7.99 13.19
C VAL A 245 18.58 -6.53 12.83
N THR A 246 19.50 -5.96 12.05
CA THR A 246 19.43 -4.55 11.62
C THR A 246 18.13 -4.24 10.87
N TYR A 247 17.70 -5.12 9.98
CA TYR A 247 16.53 -4.89 9.11
C TYR A 247 15.28 -5.65 9.53
N SER A 248 15.29 -6.30 10.69
CA SER A 248 14.11 -6.97 11.22
C SER A 248 12.94 -5.99 11.40
N GLY A 249 11.74 -6.47 11.19
CA GLY A 249 10.52 -5.65 11.28
C GLY A 249 10.08 -5.04 9.94
N ALA A 250 10.95 -4.93 8.94
CA ALA A 250 10.55 -4.51 7.61
C ALA A 250 9.65 -5.58 6.95
N VAL A 251 8.54 -5.17 6.33
CA VAL A 251 7.77 -6.08 5.48
C VAL A 251 8.43 -6.13 4.11
N VAL A 252 9.07 -7.26 3.81
CA VAL A 252 9.81 -7.47 2.56
C VAL A 252 9.05 -8.45 1.68
N ARG A 253 8.71 -8.02 0.46
CA ARG A 253 7.85 -8.76 -0.47
C ARG A 253 8.21 -8.49 -1.92
N TYR A 254 7.51 -9.13 -2.84
CA TYR A 254 7.68 -8.86 -4.28
C TYR A 254 7.55 -7.37 -4.58
N GLY A 255 8.53 -6.82 -5.30
CA GLY A 255 8.63 -5.40 -5.60
C GLY A 255 9.42 -4.57 -4.55
N SER A 256 9.73 -5.12 -3.37
CA SER A 256 10.60 -4.44 -2.41
C SER A 256 12.04 -4.33 -2.93
N SER A 257 12.76 -3.30 -2.50
CA SER A 257 14.19 -3.12 -2.81
C SER A 257 14.96 -2.59 -1.61
N GLY A 258 16.28 -2.71 -1.67
CA GLY A 258 17.19 -2.16 -0.67
C GLY A 258 17.86 -3.19 0.26
N PRO A 259 18.54 -2.72 1.30
CA PRO A 259 19.40 -3.57 2.14
C PRO A 259 18.63 -4.61 2.95
N ALA A 260 17.38 -4.37 3.33
CA ALA A 260 16.51 -5.36 3.97
C ALA A 260 16.26 -6.56 3.06
N VAL A 261 16.03 -6.32 1.76
CA VAL A 261 15.89 -7.37 0.74
C VAL A 261 17.20 -8.16 0.62
N ALA A 262 18.34 -7.47 0.53
CA ALA A 262 19.64 -8.12 0.43
C ALA A 262 19.94 -9.00 1.66
N ALA A 263 19.53 -8.58 2.87
CA ALA A 263 19.66 -9.38 4.08
C ALA A 263 18.83 -10.67 3.99
N VAL A 264 17.58 -10.57 3.54
CA VAL A 264 16.69 -11.73 3.32
C VAL A 264 17.26 -12.65 2.25
N GLN A 265 17.72 -12.11 1.13
CA GLN A 265 18.30 -12.88 0.02
C GLN A 265 19.49 -13.74 0.47
N ARG A 266 20.42 -13.18 1.25
CA ARG A 266 21.52 -13.95 1.86
C ARG A 266 21.01 -15.07 2.75
N ALA A 267 20.00 -14.79 3.56
CA ALA A 267 19.43 -15.77 4.49
C ALA A 267 18.69 -16.92 3.79
N VAL A 268 18.03 -16.65 2.67
CA VAL A 268 17.31 -17.69 1.90
C VAL A 268 18.16 -18.32 0.78
N GLY A 269 19.44 -17.94 0.67
CA GLY A 269 20.41 -18.57 -0.22
C GLY A 269 20.31 -18.15 -1.69
N VAL A 270 19.92 -16.90 -1.98
CA VAL A 270 19.94 -16.35 -3.34
C VAL A 270 20.84 -15.11 -3.43
N SER A 271 21.22 -14.73 -4.64
CA SER A 271 22.05 -13.55 -4.91
C SER A 271 21.44 -12.29 -4.23
N ALA A 272 22.27 -11.60 -3.45
CA ALA A 272 21.88 -10.43 -2.66
C ALA A 272 21.82 -9.15 -3.52
N SER A 273 21.03 -9.17 -4.58
CA SER A 273 20.84 -8.05 -5.52
C SER A 273 20.17 -6.82 -4.88
N GLY A 274 19.51 -6.99 -3.75
CA GLY A 274 18.69 -5.95 -3.14
C GLY A 274 17.35 -5.71 -3.86
N SER A 275 16.98 -6.54 -4.83
CA SER A 275 15.70 -6.45 -5.55
C SER A 275 14.88 -7.72 -5.33
N PHE A 276 13.70 -7.60 -4.72
CA PHE A 276 12.82 -8.73 -4.42
C PHE A 276 11.95 -9.07 -5.64
N LEU A 277 12.47 -9.86 -6.54
CA LEU A 277 11.79 -10.31 -7.76
C LEU A 277 11.41 -11.79 -7.67
N GLY A 278 10.99 -12.39 -8.78
CA GLY A 278 10.48 -13.76 -8.86
C GLY A 278 11.37 -14.82 -8.21
N LYS A 279 12.70 -14.77 -8.45
CA LYS A 279 13.66 -15.70 -7.83
C LYS A 279 13.69 -15.58 -6.30
N THR A 280 13.69 -14.35 -5.76
CA THR A 280 13.65 -14.10 -4.32
C THR A 280 12.33 -14.57 -3.72
N ARG A 281 11.20 -14.28 -4.38
CA ARG A 281 9.89 -14.75 -3.92
C ARG A 281 9.81 -16.28 -3.84
N ALA A 282 10.30 -16.97 -4.87
CA ALA A 282 10.35 -18.43 -4.90
C ALA A 282 11.20 -18.99 -3.75
N ALA A 283 12.39 -18.40 -3.53
CA ALA A 283 13.29 -18.81 -2.45
C ALA A 283 12.66 -18.58 -1.06
N VAL A 284 11.99 -17.44 -0.83
CA VAL A 284 11.27 -17.17 0.41
C VAL A 284 10.14 -18.18 0.62
N ARG A 285 9.34 -18.47 -0.41
CA ARG A 285 8.28 -19.50 -0.33
C ARG A 285 8.85 -20.88 0.01
N SER A 286 9.93 -21.28 -0.65
CA SER A 286 10.63 -22.55 -0.38
C SER A 286 11.18 -22.56 1.06
N TRP A 287 11.77 -21.47 1.52
CA TRP A 287 12.27 -21.33 2.88
C TRP A 287 11.12 -21.44 3.91
N GLN A 288 10.01 -20.72 3.69
CA GLN A 288 8.81 -20.78 4.53
C GLN A 288 8.26 -22.22 4.62
N LYS A 289 8.17 -22.93 3.50
CA LYS A 289 7.74 -24.34 3.46
C LYS A 289 8.63 -25.23 4.31
N ARG A 290 9.97 -25.12 4.17
CA ARG A 290 10.93 -25.92 4.96
C ARG A 290 10.87 -25.63 6.47
N HIS A 291 10.44 -24.43 6.84
CA HIS A 291 10.32 -24.00 8.24
C HIS A 291 8.89 -24.04 8.77
N HIS A 292 7.98 -24.77 8.09
CA HIS A 292 6.58 -24.97 8.48
C HIS A 292 5.81 -23.66 8.73
N LEU A 293 6.11 -22.63 7.91
CA LEU A 293 5.40 -21.36 7.94
C LEU A 293 4.36 -21.29 6.84
N ALA A 294 3.41 -20.36 6.97
CA ALA A 294 2.51 -20.00 5.86
C ALA A 294 3.32 -19.57 4.63
N VAL A 295 3.10 -20.24 3.48
CA VAL A 295 3.88 -20.06 2.25
C VAL A 295 3.36 -18.85 1.45
N THR A 296 3.55 -17.66 2.01
CA THR A 296 3.04 -16.40 1.44
C THR A 296 3.97 -15.79 0.40
N GLY A 297 5.26 -16.06 0.50
CA GLY A 297 6.29 -15.35 -0.25
C GLY A 297 6.54 -13.91 0.27
N VAL A 298 6.03 -13.58 1.46
CA VAL A 298 6.21 -12.30 2.14
C VAL A 298 7.01 -12.52 3.42
N VAL A 299 8.02 -11.70 3.65
CA VAL A 299 8.81 -11.71 4.89
C VAL A 299 8.17 -10.74 5.87
N ASN A 300 7.20 -11.24 6.61
CA ASN A 300 6.51 -10.55 7.70
C ASN A 300 7.15 -10.84 9.05
N ALA A 301 6.58 -10.33 10.13
CA ALA A 301 7.09 -10.53 11.50
C ALA A 301 7.29 -12.01 11.87
N THR A 302 6.43 -12.93 11.39
CA THR A 302 6.57 -14.37 11.65
C THR A 302 7.78 -14.95 10.91
N THR A 303 7.95 -14.57 9.64
CA THR A 303 9.10 -15.00 8.83
C THR A 303 10.40 -14.40 9.38
N TRP A 304 10.42 -13.12 9.79
CA TRP A 304 11.57 -12.50 10.44
C TRP A 304 11.99 -13.23 11.71
N ARG A 305 11.04 -13.54 12.59
CA ARG A 305 11.34 -14.31 13.82
C ARG A 305 11.94 -15.68 13.51
N ALA A 306 11.45 -16.35 12.50
CA ALA A 306 11.98 -17.65 12.11
C ALA A 306 13.40 -17.51 11.48
N LEU A 307 13.64 -16.51 10.63
CA LEU A 307 14.98 -16.19 10.12
C LEU A 307 15.97 -15.88 11.25
N LEU A 308 15.58 -15.02 12.18
CA LEU A 308 16.42 -14.68 13.34
C LEU A 308 16.72 -15.90 14.21
N ARG A 309 15.78 -16.84 14.40
CA ARG A 309 16.03 -18.10 15.10
C ARG A 309 16.98 -19.01 14.33
N ALA A 310 16.83 -19.13 13.02
CA ALA A 310 17.62 -20.02 12.19
C ALA A 310 19.09 -19.55 12.12
N PHE A 311 19.35 -18.26 12.16
CA PHE A 311 20.68 -17.67 12.08
C PHE A 311 21.24 -17.24 13.45
N GLY A 312 20.37 -17.02 14.42
CA GLY A 312 20.75 -16.78 15.80
C GLY A 312 20.92 -18.12 16.51
N HIS A 313 22.10 -18.42 16.98
CA HIS A 313 22.27 -19.44 18.02
C HIS A 313 21.63 -18.89 19.30
N ALA A 314 20.32 -18.69 19.30
CA ALA A 314 19.59 -18.50 20.53
C ALA A 314 19.77 -19.79 21.34
N LYS A 315 20.52 -19.73 22.46
CA LYS A 315 20.37 -20.72 23.51
C LYS A 315 18.89 -21.08 23.54
N LYS A 316 18.59 -22.38 23.43
CA LYS A 316 17.25 -22.92 23.68
C LYS A 316 16.77 -22.39 25.03
N THR A 317 16.18 -21.23 25.07
CA THR A 317 15.17 -20.97 26.07
C THR A 317 14.02 -21.83 25.63
N ALA A 318 13.71 -22.84 26.42
CA ALA A 318 12.54 -23.71 26.28
C ALA A 318 11.35 -22.85 25.86
N PRO A 319 10.45 -23.36 24.98
CA PRO A 319 9.18 -22.68 24.74
C PRO A 319 8.65 -22.30 26.13
N PRO A 320 8.20 -21.07 26.34
CA PRO A 320 7.57 -20.76 27.60
C PRO A 320 6.48 -21.82 27.76
N THR A 321 6.70 -22.73 28.70
CA THR A 321 5.67 -23.60 29.22
C THR A 321 4.53 -22.67 29.47
N THR A 322 3.40 -22.94 28.84
CA THR A 322 2.14 -22.25 29.11
C THR A 322 1.84 -22.44 30.58
N LYS A 323 2.48 -21.67 31.45
CA LYS A 323 1.95 -21.42 32.77
C LYS A 323 0.60 -20.79 32.51
N LYS A 324 -0.44 -21.54 32.87
CA LYS A 324 -1.79 -21.07 33.03
C LYS A 324 -1.72 -19.75 33.78
N THR A 325 -1.72 -18.65 33.01
CA THR A 325 -1.57 -17.30 33.57
C THR A 325 -2.84 -16.99 34.30
N ALA A 326 -2.70 -16.65 35.56
CA ALA A 326 -3.75 -16.07 36.37
C ALA A 326 -4.42 -14.90 35.61
N PRO A 327 -5.73 -14.65 35.85
CA PRO A 327 -6.46 -13.62 35.14
C PRO A 327 -5.89 -12.27 35.47
N GLY A 328 -5.46 -11.53 34.45
CA GLY A 328 -5.22 -10.13 34.60
C GLY A 328 -3.91 -9.56 34.07
N LYS A 329 -3.86 -9.18 32.85
CA LYS A 329 -3.40 -7.86 32.37
C LYS A 329 -3.79 -7.78 30.90
N VAL A 330 -4.76 -6.92 30.63
CA VAL A 330 -5.18 -6.54 29.27
C VAL A 330 -3.94 -6.24 28.44
N PRO A 331 -3.80 -6.85 27.25
CA PRO A 331 -2.66 -6.54 26.39
C PRO A 331 -2.64 -5.05 26.07
N ASN A 332 -1.61 -4.35 26.47
CA ASN A 332 -1.41 -2.93 26.13
C ASN A 332 -0.98 -2.80 24.67
N VAL A 333 -1.75 -3.41 23.76
CA VAL A 333 -1.50 -3.44 22.32
C VAL A 333 -2.68 -2.80 21.62
N HIS A 334 -2.41 -1.70 20.96
CA HIS A 334 -3.36 -1.02 20.09
C HIS A 334 -3.27 -1.61 18.69
N LEU A 335 -4.38 -2.14 18.15
CA LEU A 335 -4.48 -2.55 16.75
C LEU A 335 -5.42 -1.57 16.02
N ALA A 336 -4.93 -0.99 14.95
CA ALA A 336 -5.66 -0.07 14.11
C ALA A 336 -5.44 -0.40 12.63
N TYR A 337 -6.04 0.36 11.76
CA TYR A 337 -5.84 0.23 10.33
C TYR A 337 -4.34 0.15 9.98
N GLY A 338 -3.96 -0.82 9.16
CA GLY A 338 -2.57 -1.10 8.81
C GLY A 338 -1.84 -2.06 9.77
N SER A 339 -2.33 -2.32 10.98
CA SER A 339 -1.72 -3.31 11.88
C SER A 339 -1.70 -4.71 11.26
N THR A 340 -0.68 -5.50 11.59
CA THR A 340 -0.53 -6.88 11.12
C THR A 340 -0.13 -7.82 12.26
N GLY A 341 -0.28 -9.13 12.04
CA GLY A 341 0.29 -10.17 12.90
C GLY A 341 -0.71 -11.06 13.63
N ALA A 342 -0.18 -11.98 14.46
CA ALA A 342 -0.95 -13.07 15.07
C ALA A 342 -2.09 -12.58 15.97
N ARG A 343 -1.90 -11.49 16.70
CA ARG A 343 -2.96 -10.91 17.56
C ARG A 343 -4.12 -10.38 16.72
N LEU A 344 -3.83 -9.82 15.57
CA LEU A 344 -4.85 -9.37 14.64
C LEU A 344 -5.60 -10.54 14.01
N VAL A 345 -4.90 -11.63 13.66
CA VAL A 345 -5.53 -12.89 13.22
C VAL A 345 -6.52 -13.37 14.27
N ALA A 346 -6.15 -13.32 15.56
CA ALA A 346 -7.05 -13.71 16.65
C ALA A 346 -8.29 -12.79 16.72
N VAL A 347 -8.10 -11.47 16.59
CA VAL A 347 -9.20 -10.50 16.51
C VAL A 347 -10.10 -10.76 15.31
N GLN A 348 -9.54 -10.96 14.13
CA GLN A 348 -10.29 -11.23 12.91
C GLN A 348 -11.12 -12.50 13.03
N ARG A 349 -10.55 -13.57 13.58
CA ARG A 349 -11.29 -14.83 13.87
C ARG A 349 -12.42 -14.59 14.86
N ARG A 350 -12.17 -13.87 15.94
CA ARG A 350 -13.18 -13.57 16.98
C ARG A 350 -14.32 -12.73 16.42
N LEU A 351 -14.02 -11.80 15.52
CA LEU A 351 -15.00 -10.96 14.83
C LEU A 351 -15.60 -11.62 13.57
N LYS A 352 -15.22 -12.85 13.25
CA LYS A 352 -15.63 -13.58 12.03
C LYS A 352 -15.34 -12.79 10.74
N VAL A 353 -14.23 -12.04 10.72
CA VAL A 353 -13.80 -11.30 9.53
C VAL A 353 -13.24 -12.27 8.49
N GLN A 354 -13.71 -12.16 7.26
CA GLN A 354 -13.21 -12.94 6.12
C GLN A 354 -12.66 -12.01 5.02
N PRO A 355 -11.53 -12.34 4.38
CA PRO A 355 -10.61 -13.41 4.79
C PRO A 355 -9.87 -13.06 6.09
N VAL A 356 -9.44 -14.05 6.85
CA VAL A 356 -8.56 -13.85 8.01
C VAL A 356 -7.15 -13.55 7.50
N SER A 357 -6.94 -12.31 7.09
CA SER A 357 -5.74 -11.88 6.35
C SER A 357 -4.52 -11.63 7.25
N GLY A 358 -4.73 -11.43 8.55
CA GLY A 358 -3.69 -10.93 9.46
C GLY A 358 -3.31 -9.47 9.19
N TRP A 359 -4.07 -8.76 8.34
CA TRP A 359 -3.94 -7.34 8.06
C TRP A 359 -5.21 -6.58 8.47
N PHE A 360 -5.03 -5.46 9.21
CA PHE A 360 -6.12 -4.63 9.69
C PHE A 360 -6.58 -3.66 8.59
N GLY A 361 -7.31 -4.19 7.63
CA GLY A 361 -7.87 -3.41 6.53
C GLY A 361 -9.24 -2.81 6.85
N PRO A 362 -9.89 -2.21 5.84
CA PRO A 362 -11.21 -1.58 5.98
C PRO A 362 -12.27 -2.55 6.52
N VAL A 363 -12.25 -3.80 6.07
CA VAL A 363 -13.19 -4.84 6.52
C VAL A 363 -13.02 -5.12 8.02
N THR A 364 -11.78 -5.24 8.49
CA THR A 364 -11.46 -5.43 9.92
C THR A 364 -11.87 -4.22 10.72
N ARG A 365 -11.58 -3.00 10.23
CA ARG A 365 -11.98 -1.75 10.88
C ARG A 365 -13.50 -1.66 11.04
N ALA A 366 -14.23 -1.93 9.98
CA ALA A 366 -15.70 -1.94 10.01
C ALA A 366 -16.25 -2.97 10.99
N ALA A 367 -15.66 -4.19 11.02
CA ALA A 367 -16.05 -5.25 11.95
C ALA A 367 -15.79 -4.85 13.42
N VAL A 368 -14.63 -4.25 13.70
CA VAL A 368 -14.29 -3.72 15.03
C VAL A 368 -15.27 -2.61 15.44
N ALA A 369 -15.57 -1.67 14.55
CA ALA A 369 -16.51 -0.58 14.86
C ALA A 369 -17.94 -1.10 15.11
N ARG A 370 -18.40 -2.11 14.33
CA ARG A 370 -19.70 -2.77 14.61
C ARG A 370 -19.70 -3.46 15.96
N PHE A 371 -18.64 -4.21 16.27
CA PHE A 371 -18.48 -4.88 17.56
C PHE A 371 -18.51 -3.89 18.70
N GLN A 372 -17.77 -2.77 18.59
CA GLN A 372 -17.74 -1.73 19.59
C GLN A 372 -19.13 -1.12 19.85
N ARG A 373 -19.91 -0.84 18.79
CA ARG A 373 -21.30 -0.39 18.96
C ARG A 373 -22.17 -1.41 19.69
N ALA A 374 -22.07 -2.68 19.31
CA ALA A 374 -22.85 -3.76 19.93
C ALA A 374 -22.50 -3.98 21.42
N HIS A 375 -21.31 -3.56 21.84
CA HIS A 375 -20.83 -3.67 23.22
C HIS A 375 -20.76 -2.32 23.93
N HIS A 376 -21.51 -1.33 23.47
CA HIS A 376 -21.58 0.04 24.07
C HIS A 376 -20.21 0.72 24.25
N LEU A 377 -19.25 0.38 23.37
CA LEU A 377 -17.95 1.01 23.31
C LEU A 377 -17.95 2.11 22.24
N ARG A 378 -17.10 3.13 22.43
CA ARG A 378 -16.90 4.16 21.40
C ARG A 378 -16.44 3.49 20.10
N PRO A 379 -17.12 3.67 18.95
CA PRO A 379 -16.86 2.94 17.71
C PRO A 379 -15.66 3.52 16.94
N THR A 380 -14.48 3.48 17.52
CA THR A 380 -13.24 3.99 16.94
C THR A 380 -12.75 3.18 15.73
N GLY A 381 -13.22 1.95 15.60
CA GLY A 381 -12.73 1.00 14.61
C GLY A 381 -11.30 0.51 14.90
N ALA A 382 -10.74 0.78 16.06
CA ALA A 382 -9.44 0.32 16.50
C ALA A 382 -9.58 -0.54 17.77
N VAL A 383 -8.68 -1.51 17.97
CA VAL A 383 -8.72 -2.41 19.13
C VAL A 383 -7.77 -1.88 20.20
N GLY A 384 -8.31 -1.11 21.13
CA GLY A 384 -7.63 -0.68 22.36
C GLY A 384 -8.02 -1.54 23.56
N GLY A 385 -7.51 -1.21 24.75
CA GLY A 385 -7.67 -2.01 25.97
C GLY A 385 -9.12 -2.43 26.26
N ARG A 386 -10.08 -1.49 26.21
CA ARG A 386 -11.51 -1.80 26.41
C ARG A 386 -12.07 -2.75 25.37
N THR A 387 -11.63 -2.62 24.12
CA THR A 387 -12.05 -3.50 23.03
C THR A 387 -11.44 -4.90 23.17
N TRP A 388 -10.19 -5.01 23.64
CA TRP A 388 -9.56 -6.29 23.97
C TRP A 388 -10.34 -7.05 25.05
N LEU A 389 -10.72 -6.37 26.13
CA LEU A 389 -11.54 -6.96 27.21
C LEU A 389 -12.88 -7.44 26.67
N ALA A 390 -13.59 -6.60 25.92
CA ALA A 390 -14.89 -6.97 25.35
C ALA A 390 -14.81 -8.14 24.36
N LEU A 391 -13.69 -8.28 23.66
CA LEU A 391 -13.43 -9.43 22.77
C LEU A 391 -13.10 -10.73 23.57
N GLY A 392 -12.96 -10.66 24.89
CA GLY A 392 -12.65 -11.81 25.74
C GLY A 392 -11.18 -12.24 25.69
N PHE A 393 -10.28 -11.31 25.38
CA PHE A 393 -8.84 -11.51 25.51
C PHE A 393 -8.38 -10.94 26.86
N HIS A 394 -8.03 -11.84 27.78
CA HIS A 394 -7.55 -11.55 29.13
C HIS A 394 -6.06 -11.85 29.26
#